data_95ef3e54d89690b00308337bdc8214d5
#
_entry.id   95ef3e54d89690b00308337bdc8214d5
#
_cell.length_a   1.000
_cell.length_b   1.000
_cell.length_c   1.000
_cell.angle_alpha   90.00
_cell.angle_beta   90.00
_cell.angle_gamma   90.00
#
_symmetry.space_group_name_H-M   'P 1'
#
loop_
_entity.id
_entity.type
_entity.pdbx_description
1 polymer ?
#
loop_
_entity_poly.entity_id
_entity_poly.type
_entity_poly.pdbx_seq_one_letter_code
_entity_poly.pdbx_strand_id
1 'polypeptide(L)'
;MNTLHVNITDAEIRKQAAGPVRQLRDHRYPELRFRYSTTDRTKGAWHVVVRGKWGKAGNYPGINAKLMQATLPAILARRSIDPDATSTTTSWTKVGDVLTWYADRMSRDRGLSTKRKASAQSALRCHLVPRLKALELASLDRASLDRLLMWPMQERFALSFVRSVYGVLAVAFRQATRLALLVINPVADLKYTDFVQTRIKPKPARLRGDDLPALLHDLPERIERAPLESMLTLMMLCHGTRLGETRQARWKNLNLTTRQWFIPAEDTKTKAEHTLPLTEQACALIERYRAAQQATGYRGPFLFPGRAGGAISASTASTLFKGMTKGEWSSHDLRKVARTAWADL
;
A
#
# COMPACT_ATOMS: atom_id res chain seq x y z
N MET A 1 34.16 -33.64 -6.55
CA MET A 1 33.77 -32.26 -6.23
C MET A 1 34.35 -31.88 -4.89
N ASN A 2 35.02 -30.73 -4.78
CA ASN A 2 35.65 -30.29 -3.53
C ASN A 2 34.57 -29.75 -2.59
N THR A 3 34.17 -30.56 -1.57
CA THR A 3 33.14 -30.24 -0.57
C THR A 3 33.81 -29.95 0.76
N LEU A 4 33.52 -28.78 1.34
CA LEU A 4 34.03 -28.40 2.66
C LEU A 4 32.91 -28.54 3.70
N HIS A 5 33.24 -29.17 4.84
CA HIS A 5 32.32 -29.28 5.97
C HIS A 5 32.56 -28.13 6.94
N VAL A 6 31.53 -27.30 7.18
CA VAL A 6 31.64 -26.11 8.02
C VAL A 6 30.28 -25.79 8.67
N ASN A 7 30.26 -24.92 9.66
CA ASN A 7 29.02 -24.27 10.09
C ASN A 7 28.72 -23.16 9.07
N ILE A 8 27.74 -23.38 8.24
CA ILE A 8 27.41 -22.42 7.16
C ILE A 8 26.82 -21.15 7.75
N THR A 9 27.54 -20.05 7.60
CA THR A 9 27.10 -18.67 7.92
C THR A 9 27.37 -17.79 6.72
N ASP A 10 26.76 -16.61 6.67
CA ASP A 10 27.03 -15.65 5.58
C ASP A 10 28.50 -15.20 5.55
N ALA A 11 29.15 -15.13 6.72
CA ALA A 11 30.56 -14.82 6.82
C ALA A 11 31.40 -15.95 6.23
N GLU A 12 31.09 -17.23 6.55
CA GLU A 12 31.80 -18.38 6.02
C GLU A 12 31.60 -18.54 4.51
N ILE A 13 30.37 -18.32 4.00
CA ILE A 13 30.09 -18.30 2.56
C ILE A 13 30.99 -17.27 1.86
N ARG A 14 31.08 -16.04 2.38
CA ARG A 14 31.96 -15.01 1.79
C ARG A 14 33.42 -15.36 1.87
N LYS A 15 33.88 -15.90 2.99
CA LYS A 15 35.28 -16.33 3.18
C LYS A 15 35.70 -17.39 2.15
N GLN A 16 34.85 -18.40 1.98
CA GLN A 16 35.16 -19.52 1.08
C GLN A 16 34.92 -19.18 -0.41
N ALA A 17 34.26 -18.04 -0.70
CA ALA A 17 34.12 -17.57 -2.07
C ALA A 17 35.44 -17.27 -2.77
N ALA A 18 36.48 -16.88 -2.04
CA ALA A 18 37.83 -16.66 -2.57
C ALA A 18 38.62 -17.95 -2.85
N GLY A 19 38.19 -19.09 -2.31
CA GLY A 19 38.91 -20.38 -2.40
C GLY A 19 38.40 -21.31 -3.51
N PRO A 20 38.99 -22.49 -3.69
CA PRO A 20 38.62 -23.44 -4.74
C PRO A 20 37.38 -24.29 -4.41
N VAL A 21 36.83 -24.15 -3.22
CA VAL A 21 35.71 -24.97 -2.72
C VAL A 21 34.45 -24.70 -3.54
N ARG A 22 33.85 -25.74 -4.09
CA ARG A 22 32.60 -25.61 -4.90
C ARG A 22 31.32 -25.78 -4.10
N GLN A 23 31.41 -26.46 -2.94
CA GLN A 23 30.25 -26.80 -2.13
C GLN A 23 30.59 -26.76 -0.64
N LEU A 24 29.68 -26.22 0.15
CA LEU A 24 29.69 -26.29 1.61
C LEU A 24 28.65 -27.29 2.09
N ARG A 25 28.97 -28.04 3.12
CA ARG A 25 28.05 -28.90 3.88
C ARG A 25 28.00 -28.43 5.32
N ASP A 26 26.79 -28.24 5.85
CA ASP A 26 26.63 -27.77 7.24
C ASP A 26 26.92 -28.91 8.22
N HIS A 27 27.70 -28.64 9.29
CA HIS A 27 27.95 -29.60 10.36
C HIS A 27 26.71 -29.86 11.22
N ARG A 28 25.96 -28.84 11.52
CA ARG A 28 24.79 -28.90 12.41
C ARG A 28 23.56 -29.46 11.69
N TYR A 29 23.52 -29.26 10.37
CA TYR A 29 22.42 -29.67 9.49
C TYR A 29 22.96 -30.49 8.32
N PRO A 30 23.18 -31.82 8.53
CA PRO A 30 23.81 -32.67 7.54
C PRO A 30 23.09 -32.74 6.19
N GLU A 31 21.83 -32.38 6.11
CA GLU A 31 21.05 -32.32 4.89
C GLU A 31 21.28 -31.03 4.11
N LEU A 32 21.77 -29.96 4.76
CA LEU A 32 21.95 -28.66 4.12
C LEU A 32 23.24 -28.59 3.33
N ARG A 33 23.14 -28.15 2.08
CA ARG A 33 24.26 -27.90 1.16
C ARG A 33 24.16 -26.51 0.58
N PHE A 34 25.28 -25.88 0.39
CA PHE A 34 25.43 -24.65 -0.36
C PHE A 34 26.36 -24.86 -1.54
N ARG A 35 25.94 -24.55 -2.76
CA ARG A 35 26.77 -24.63 -3.98
C ARG A 35 27.01 -23.24 -4.52
N TYR A 36 28.26 -22.88 -4.74
CA TYR A 36 28.64 -21.64 -5.39
C TYR A 36 28.24 -21.64 -6.86
N SER A 37 27.88 -20.49 -7.37
CA SER A 37 27.74 -20.27 -8.82
C SER A 37 29.07 -20.46 -9.51
N THR A 38 29.04 -20.97 -10.73
CA THR A 38 30.24 -21.15 -11.56
C THR A 38 30.73 -19.85 -12.17
N THR A 39 29.86 -18.87 -12.35
CA THR A 39 30.15 -17.58 -12.99
C THR A 39 30.43 -16.47 -11.99
N ASP A 40 29.78 -16.51 -10.80
CA ASP A 40 29.88 -15.47 -9.80
C ASP A 40 29.85 -16.09 -8.41
N ARG A 41 31.01 -16.25 -7.78
CA ARG A 41 31.14 -16.92 -6.48
C ARG A 41 30.61 -16.12 -5.28
N THR A 42 30.22 -14.87 -5.49
CA THR A 42 29.45 -14.12 -4.49
C THR A 42 28.00 -14.60 -4.39
N LYS A 43 27.57 -15.44 -5.34
CA LYS A 43 26.24 -16.06 -5.44
C LYS A 43 26.33 -17.58 -5.32
N GLY A 44 25.20 -18.19 -5.02
CA GLY A 44 25.10 -19.64 -4.93
C GLY A 44 23.67 -20.11 -4.73
N ALA A 45 23.51 -21.42 -4.64
CA ALA A 45 22.21 -22.07 -4.43
C ALA A 45 22.20 -22.95 -3.18
N TRP A 46 21.17 -22.84 -2.41
CA TRP A 46 20.85 -23.73 -1.30
C TRP A 46 20.22 -25.00 -1.83
N HIS A 47 20.70 -26.12 -1.32
CA HIS A 47 20.16 -27.44 -1.59
C HIS A 47 19.92 -28.19 -0.29
N VAL A 48 18.83 -28.96 -0.26
CA VAL A 48 18.50 -29.87 0.83
C VAL A 48 18.53 -31.29 0.27
N VAL A 49 19.26 -32.19 0.93
CA VAL A 49 19.43 -33.57 0.53
C VAL A 49 18.74 -34.47 1.54
N VAL A 50 17.70 -35.18 1.13
CA VAL A 50 16.95 -36.13 1.96
C VAL A 50 16.97 -37.47 1.26
N ARG A 51 17.43 -38.53 1.97
CA ARG A 51 17.53 -39.92 1.44
C ARG A 51 18.24 -39.96 0.07
N GLY A 52 19.31 -39.18 -0.09
CA GLY A 52 20.11 -39.13 -1.33
C GLY A 52 19.51 -38.25 -2.45
N LYS A 53 18.24 -37.82 -2.35
CA LYS A 53 17.59 -36.93 -3.34
C LYS A 53 17.94 -35.47 -3.05
N TRP A 54 18.41 -34.78 -4.09
CA TRP A 54 18.74 -33.35 -4.05
C TRP A 54 17.57 -32.49 -4.43
N GLY A 55 17.30 -31.45 -3.68
CA GLY A 55 16.34 -30.45 -4.05
C GLY A 55 16.83 -29.04 -3.79
N LYS A 56 16.69 -28.17 -4.77
CA LYS A 56 17.01 -26.76 -4.64
C LYS A 56 16.02 -26.11 -3.67
N ALA A 57 16.55 -25.39 -2.67
CA ALA A 57 15.75 -24.69 -1.66
C ALA A 57 15.74 -23.17 -1.84
N GLY A 58 16.64 -22.62 -2.65
CA GLY A 58 16.69 -21.20 -2.96
C GLY A 58 18.05 -20.71 -3.42
N ASN A 59 18.17 -19.42 -3.64
CA ASN A 59 19.41 -18.77 -4.07
C ASN A 59 19.95 -17.81 -2.99
N TYR A 60 21.27 -17.78 -2.86
CA TYR A 60 22.01 -16.81 -2.08
C TYR A 60 22.48 -15.67 -3.01
N PRO A 61 22.47 -14.38 -2.59
CA PRO A 61 22.18 -13.89 -1.24
C PRO A 61 20.70 -13.62 -0.95
N GLY A 62 19.76 -13.88 -1.85
CA GLY A 62 18.33 -13.64 -1.64
C GLY A 62 17.78 -14.37 -0.40
N ILE A 63 18.29 -15.58 -0.15
CA ILE A 63 18.07 -16.33 1.09
C ILE A 63 19.41 -16.44 1.80
N ASN A 64 19.56 -15.75 2.93
CA ASN A 64 20.77 -15.79 3.74
C ASN A 64 20.85 -17.07 4.59
N ALA A 65 22.01 -17.35 5.20
CA ALA A 65 22.23 -18.57 5.98
C ALA A 65 21.26 -18.67 7.17
N LYS A 66 21.01 -17.58 7.88
CA LYS A 66 20.11 -17.54 9.03
C LYS A 66 18.67 -17.89 8.63
N LEU A 67 18.16 -17.32 7.55
CA LEU A 67 16.82 -17.60 7.05
C LEU A 67 16.70 -19.05 6.57
N MET A 68 17.70 -19.55 5.85
CA MET A 68 17.72 -20.94 5.38
C MET A 68 17.70 -21.92 6.56
N GLN A 69 18.50 -21.69 7.59
CA GLN A 69 18.53 -22.55 8.78
C GLN A 69 17.22 -22.51 9.56
N ALA A 70 16.60 -21.33 9.68
CA ALA A 70 15.31 -21.20 10.35
C ALA A 70 14.16 -21.92 9.61
N THR A 71 14.23 -22.03 8.30
CA THR A 71 13.19 -22.69 7.47
C THR A 71 13.49 -24.17 7.18
N LEU A 72 14.70 -24.62 7.43
CA LEU A 72 15.13 -26.01 7.15
C LEU A 72 14.23 -27.08 7.79
N PRO A 73 13.80 -26.98 9.08
CA PRO A 73 12.91 -27.97 9.68
C PRO A 73 11.60 -28.16 8.92
N ALA A 74 10.99 -27.07 8.43
CA ALA A 74 9.78 -27.12 7.64
C ALA A 74 9.99 -27.79 6.26
N ILE A 75 11.14 -27.54 5.64
CA ILE A 75 11.53 -28.18 4.37
C ILE A 75 11.74 -29.68 4.58
N LEU A 76 12.44 -30.07 5.66
CA LEU A 76 12.70 -31.46 5.99
C LEU A 76 11.41 -32.23 6.32
N ALA A 77 10.55 -31.67 7.17
CA ALA A 77 9.27 -32.25 7.52
C ALA A 77 8.44 -32.57 6.26
N ARG A 78 8.38 -31.61 5.34
CA ARG A 78 7.66 -31.78 4.08
C ARG A 78 8.26 -32.85 3.19
N ARG A 79 9.58 -32.86 3.02
CA ARG A 79 10.29 -33.88 2.21
C ARG A 79 10.27 -35.25 2.83
N SER A 80 10.00 -35.37 4.12
CA SER A 80 9.76 -36.64 4.76
C SER A 80 8.44 -37.28 4.32
N ILE A 81 7.44 -36.44 4.01
CA ILE A 81 6.12 -36.86 3.53
C ILE A 81 6.16 -37.08 2.00
N ASP A 82 6.75 -36.12 1.27
CA ASP A 82 6.92 -36.15 -0.19
C ASP A 82 8.38 -35.83 -0.55
N PRO A 83 9.20 -36.85 -0.89
CA PRO A 83 10.61 -36.64 -1.22
C PRO A 83 10.88 -35.75 -2.43
N ASP A 84 9.91 -35.61 -3.33
CA ASP A 84 9.99 -34.78 -4.53
C ASP A 84 9.41 -33.37 -4.33
N ALA A 85 8.92 -33.09 -3.11
CA ALA A 85 8.38 -31.76 -2.77
C ALA A 85 9.41 -30.65 -2.99
N THR A 86 8.97 -29.60 -3.68
CA THR A 86 9.74 -28.38 -3.88
C THR A 86 9.72 -27.50 -2.62
N SER A 87 10.36 -26.34 -2.63
CA SER A 87 10.33 -25.36 -1.53
C SER A 87 8.96 -24.69 -1.31
N THR A 88 7.95 -25.05 -2.12
CA THR A 88 6.58 -24.57 -2.00
C THR A 88 5.66 -25.69 -1.46
N THR A 89 4.62 -25.35 -0.71
CA THR A 89 3.54 -26.26 -0.29
C THR A 89 2.49 -26.43 -1.36
N THR A 90 2.65 -25.74 -2.47
CA THR A 90 1.82 -25.78 -3.67
C THR A 90 2.69 -26.16 -4.85
N SER A 91 2.08 -26.42 -6.01
CA SER A 91 2.79 -26.59 -7.28
C SER A 91 3.38 -25.28 -7.85
N TRP A 92 3.44 -24.22 -7.06
CA TRP A 92 3.95 -22.93 -7.51
C TRP A 92 5.46 -22.97 -7.75
N THR A 93 5.86 -22.59 -8.96
CA THR A 93 7.26 -22.48 -9.36
C THR A 93 7.63 -21.04 -9.73
N LYS A 94 6.65 -20.23 -10.11
CA LYS A 94 6.83 -18.88 -10.62
C LYS A 94 6.27 -17.82 -9.70
N VAL A 95 6.82 -16.62 -9.78
CA VAL A 95 6.31 -15.43 -9.10
C VAL A 95 4.85 -15.15 -9.55
N GLY A 96 4.54 -15.41 -10.83
CA GLY A 96 3.20 -15.27 -11.38
C GLY A 96 2.13 -16.06 -10.64
N ASP A 97 2.47 -17.24 -10.12
CA ASP A 97 1.53 -18.10 -9.38
C ASP A 97 1.10 -17.41 -8.07
N VAL A 98 2.08 -16.86 -7.33
CA VAL A 98 1.83 -16.09 -6.09
C VAL A 98 0.99 -14.84 -6.37
N LEU A 99 1.31 -14.11 -7.45
CA LEU A 99 0.61 -12.87 -7.79
C LEU A 99 -0.85 -13.15 -8.21
N THR A 100 -1.09 -14.22 -8.97
CA THR A 100 -2.43 -14.63 -9.40
C THR A 100 -3.27 -15.07 -8.21
N TRP A 101 -2.71 -15.92 -7.35
CA TRP A 101 -3.36 -16.32 -6.11
C TRP A 101 -3.72 -15.11 -5.23
N TYR A 102 -2.78 -14.18 -5.08
CA TYR A 102 -3.01 -13.00 -4.25
C TYR A 102 -4.09 -12.08 -4.84
N ALA A 103 -4.14 -11.92 -6.17
CA ALA A 103 -5.16 -11.13 -6.84
C ALA A 103 -6.57 -11.68 -6.58
N ASP A 104 -6.75 -13.00 -6.68
CA ASP A 104 -8.03 -13.66 -6.39
C ASP A 104 -8.41 -13.51 -4.91
N ARG A 105 -7.49 -13.84 -4.00
CA ARG A 105 -7.72 -13.73 -2.57
C ARG A 105 -8.10 -12.32 -2.15
N MET A 106 -7.35 -11.31 -2.60
CA MET A 106 -7.59 -9.91 -2.28
C MET A 106 -8.95 -9.42 -2.79
N SER A 107 -9.40 -9.90 -3.97
CA SER A 107 -10.68 -9.51 -4.54
C SER A 107 -11.85 -9.89 -3.62
N ARG A 108 -11.74 -11.02 -2.94
CA ARG A 108 -12.77 -11.60 -2.03
C ARG A 108 -12.65 -11.09 -0.58
N ASP A 109 -11.57 -10.40 -0.22
CA ASP A 109 -11.34 -9.93 1.14
C ASP A 109 -12.36 -8.84 1.53
N ARG A 110 -13.24 -9.12 2.49
CA ARG A 110 -14.27 -8.18 2.98
C ARG A 110 -13.70 -7.06 3.85
N GLY A 111 -12.52 -7.25 4.40
CA GLY A 111 -11.82 -6.25 5.22
C GLY A 111 -11.16 -5.13 4.42
N LEU A 112 -11.00 -5.30 3.09
CA LEU A 112 -10.39 -4.31 2.23
C LEU A 112 -11.45 -3.41 1.58
N SER A 113 -11.20 -2.09 1.63
CA SER A 113 -12.04 -1.12 0.92
C SER A 113 -11.95 -1.31 -0.60
N THR A 114 -13.03 -0.99 -1.33
CA THR A 114 -13.09 -1.03 -2.80
C THR A 114 -11.93 -0.28 -3.45
N LYS A 115 -11.56 0.90 -2.91
CA LYS A 115 -10.43 1.70 -3.40
C LYS A 115 -9.09 0.96 -3.23
N ARG A 116 -8.89 0.28 -2.09
CA ARG A 116 -7.67 -0.50 -1.85
C ARG A 116 -7.58 -1.69 -2.81
N LYS A 117 -8.68 -2.41 -3.02
CA LYS A 117 -8.76 -3.49 -4.00
C LYS A 117 -8.42 -3.02 -5.40
N ALA A 118 -9.07 -1.95 -5.87
CA ALA A 118 -8.83 -1.39 -7.20
C ALA A 118 -7.37 -0.96 -7.39
N SER A 119 -6.77 -0.28 -6.39
CA SER A 119 -5.37 0.15 -6.44
C SER A 119 -4.40 -1.03 -6.49
N ALA A 120 -4.61 -2.06 -5.65
CA ALA A 120 -3.75 -3.24 -5.63
C ALA A 120 -3.93 -4.08 -6.91
N GLN A 121 -5.14 -4.18 -7.43
CA GLN A 121 -5.43 -4.88 -8.69
C GLN A 121 -4.79 -4.20 -9.90
N SER A 122 -4.79 -2.85 -9.93
CA SER A 122 -4.05 -2.08 -10.93
C SER A 122 -2.54 -2.32 -10.83
N ALA A 123 -1.98 -2.32 -9.62
CA ALA A 123 -0.55 -2.61 -9.40
C ALA A 123 -0.18 -4.02 -9.89
N LEU A 124 -0.99 -5.02 -9.58
CA LEU A 124 -0.79 -6.39 -10.03
C LEU A 124 -0.86 -6.50 -11.55
N ARG A 125 -1.97 -6.04 -12.16
CA ARG A 125 -2.24 -6.22 -13.59
C ARG A 125 -1.30 -5.43 -14.48
N CYS A 126 -1.01 -4.17 -14.13
CA CYS A 126 -0.28 -3.26 -15.00
C CYS A 126 1.23 -3.27 -14.75
N HIS A 127 1.69 -3.69 -13.56
CA HIS A 127 3.09 -3.54 -13.20
C HIS A 127 3.77 -4.83 -12.74
N LEU A 128 3.17 -5.59 -11.81
CA LEU A 128 3.81 -6.76 -11.23
C LEU A 128 3.76 -7.98 -12.17
N VAL A 129 2.57 -8.36 -12.61
CA VAL A 129 2.38 -9.54 -13.47
C VAL A 129 3.16 -9.40 -14.79
N PRO A 130 3.07 -8.30 -15.55
CA PRO A 130 3.80 -8.19 -16.82
C PRO A 130 5.32 -8.33 -16.68
N ARG A 131 5.88 -7.93 -15.53
CA ARG A 131 7.34 -7.92 -15.31
C ARG A 131 7.87 -9.16 -14.62
N LEU A 132 7.07 -9.79 -13.76
CA LEU A 132 7.57 -10.83 -12.86
C LEU A 132 6.92 -12.20 -13.05
N LYS A 133 5.84 -12.34 -13.84
CA LYS A 133 5.08 -13.60 -13.95
C LYS A 133 5.93 -14.80 -14.38
N ALA A 134 6.89 -14.57 -15.27
CA ALA A 134 7.74 -15.64 -15.82
C ALA A 134 8.95 -15.98 -14.93
N LEU A 135 9.25 -15.14 -13.93
CA LEU A 135 10.41 -15.33 -13.07
C LEU A 135 10.16 -16.52 -12.14
N GLU A 136 11.12 -17.43 -12.08
CA GLU A 136 11.12 -18.56 -11.13
C GLU A 136 11.22 -18.03 -9.68
N LEU A 137 10.43 -18.59 -8.77
CA LEU A 137 10.46 -18.22 -7.33
C LEU A 137 11.86 -18.38 -6.74
N ALA A 138 12.58 -19.43 -7.15
CA ALA A 138 13.95 -19.67 -6.71
C ALA A 138 14.97 -18.65 -7.26
N SER A 139 14.60 -17.88 -8.28
CA SER A 139 15.46 -16.86 -8.90
C SER A 139 15.07 -15.43 -8.48
N LEU A 140 14.03 -15.30 -7.66
CA LEU A 140 13.63 -14.00 -7.12
C LEU A 140 14.61 -13.58 -6.03
N ASP A 141 15.44 -12.62 -6.33
CA ASP A 141 16.42 -12.01 -5.45
C ASP A 141 16.43 -10.47 -5.62
N ARG A 142 17.31 -9.80 -4.88
CA ARG A 142 17.44 -8.33 -4.95
C ARG A 142 17.80 -7.87 -6.36
N ALA A 143 18.73 -8.52 -7.04
CA ALA A 143 19.21 -8.11 -8.35
C ALA A 143 18.13 -8.28 -9.44
N SER A 144 17.42 -9.41 -9.42
CA SER A 144 16.32 -9.66 -10.36
C SER A 144 15.15 -8.69 -10.14
N LEU A 145 14.83 -8.40 -8.87
CA LEU A 145 13.76 -7.46 -8.52
C LEU A 145 14.13 -6.02 -8.92
N ASP A 146 15.38 -5.61 -8.69
CA ASP A 146 15.85 -4.30 -9.12
C ASP A 146 15.76 -4.16 -10.64
N ARG A 147 16.35 -5.07 -11.37
CA ARG A 147 16.40 -5.04 -12.84
C ARG A 147 15.02 -5.12 -13.50
N LEU A 148 14.12 -5.98 -13.00
CA LEU A 148 12.84 -6.25 -13.66
C LEU A 148 11.72 -5.31 -13.23
N LEU A 149 11.78 -4.79 -12.00
CA LEU A 149 10.70 -4.00 -11.43
C LEU A 149 11.15 -2.60 -11.00
N MET A 150 12.12 -2.52 -10.06
CA MET A 150 12.38 -1.29 -9.33
C MET A 150 12.98 -0.22 -10.22
N TRP A 151 14.03 -0.54 -10.98
CA TRP A 151 14.68 0.40 -11.88
C TRP A 151 13.78 0.86 -13.03
N PRO A 152 13.13 -0.02 -13.82
CA PRO A 152 12.24 0.40 -14.91
C PRO A 152 11.02 1.21 -14.44
N MET A 153 10.59 1.03 -13.19
CA MET A 153 9.50 1.82 -12.64
C MET A 153 9.95 3.20 -12.18
N GLN A 154 11.16 3.34 -11.64
CA GLN A 154 11.69 4.63 -11.20
C GLN A 154 11.87 5.61 -12.38
N GLU A 155 12.21 5.11 -13.55
CA GLU A 155 12.36 5.93 -14.75
C GLU A 155 11.04 6.58 -15.22
N ARG A 156 9.90 5.95 -14.91
CA ARG A 156 8.59 6.33 -15.50
C ARG A 156 7.58 6.85 -14.47
N PHE A 157 7.77 6.55 -13.20
CA PHE A 157 6.75 6.81 -12.17
C PHE A 157 7.32 7.51 -10.94
N ALA A 158 6.47 8.28 -10.27
CA ALA A 158 6.83 8.90 -9.00
C ALA A 158 7.21 7.84 -7.95
N LEU A 159 8.25 8.09 -7.16
CA LEU A 159 8.78 7.16 -6.16
C LEU A 159 7.74 6.66 -5.16
N SER A 160 6.76 7.52 -4.80
CA SER A 160 5.64 7.12 -3.93
C SER A 160 4.74 6.05 -4.56
N PHE A 161 4.56 6.08 -5.87
CA PHE A 161 3.82 5.06 -6.60
C PHE A 161 4.64 3.76 -6.71
N VAL A 162 5.93 3.85 -7.03
CA VAL A 162 6.85 2.69 -7.02
C VAL A 162 6.82 1.98 -5.67
N ARG A 163 6.91 2.76 -4.57
CA ARG A 163 6.78 2.22 -3.20
C ARG A 163 5.44 1.50 -2.97
N SER A 164 4.36 2.04 -3.51
CA SER A 164 3.04 1.41 -3.38
C SER A 164 2.96 0.07 -4.11
N VAL A 165 3.52 -0.02 -5.32
CA VAL A 165 3.58 -1.26 -6.12
C VAL A 165 4.45 -2.31 -5.43
N TYR A 166 5.64 -1.91 -4.96
CA TYR A 166 6.50 -2.78 -4.14
C TYR A 166 5.77 -3.30 -2.90
N GLY A 167 5.01 -2.43 -2.21
CA GLY A 167 4.20 -2.81 -1.06
C GLY A 167 3.16 -3.90 -1.35
N VAL A 168 2.57 -3.90 -2.54
CA VAL A 168 1.63 -4.95 -2.98
C VAL A 168 2.37 -6.29 -3.14
N LEU A 169 3.55 -6.30 -3.77
CA LEU A 169 4.39 -7.49 -3.91
C LEU A 169 4.77 -8.06 -2.53
N ALA A 170 5.30 -7.22 -1.64
CA ALA A 170 5.71 -7.64 -0.30
C ALA A 170 4.54 -8.21 0.54
N VAL A 171 3.34 -7.65 0.40
CA VAL A 171 2.14 -8.17 1.07
C VAL A 171 1.72 -9.52 0.49
N ALA A 172 1.76 -9.70 -0.84
CA ALA A 172 1.42 -10.96 -1.49
C ALA A 172 2.29 -12.11 -0.98
N PHE A 173 3.60 -11.93 -0.98
CA PHE A 173 4.55 -12.93 -0.48
C PHE A 173 4.40 -13.20 1.02
N ARG A 174 4.24 -12.14 1.83
CA ARG A 174 4.02 -12.29 3.27
C ARG A 174 2.75 -13.07 3.58
N GLN A 175 1.66 -12.84 2.86
CA GLN A 175 0.42 -13.60 3.05
C GLN A 175 0.55 -15.06 2.62
N ALA A 176 1.20 -15.31 1.49
CA ALA A 176 1.46 -16.67 1.02
C ALA A 176 2.26 -17.49 2.03
N THR A 177 3.30 -16.87 2.63
CA THR A 177 4.12 -17.53 3.66
C THR A 177 3.36 -17.72 4.97
N ARG A 178 2.58 -16.74 5.42
CA ARG A 178 1.76 -16.88 6.63
C ARG A 178 0.71 -17.99 6.54
N LEU A 179 0.25 -18.30 5.34
CA LEU A 179 -0.68 -19.37 5.07
C LEU A 179 0.02 -20.69 4.73
N ALA A 180 1.32 -20.78 4.92
CA ALA A 180 2.15 -21.93 4.60
C ALA A 180 2.03 -22.39 3.13
N LEU A 181 1.63 -21.52 2.21
CA LEU A 181 1.64 -21.78 0.77
C LEU A 181 3.06 -21.63 0.19
N LEU A 182 3.89 -20.82 0.81
CA LEU A 182 5.33 -20.74 0.60
C LEU A 182 6.04 -21.08 1.90
N VAL A 183 7.04 -21.94 1.83
CA VAL A 183 7.91 -22.27 2.98
C VAL A 183 8.84 -21.09 3.28
N ILE A 184 9.37 -20.45 2.24
CA ILE A 184 10.31 -19.34 2.34
C ILE A 184 9.74 -18.14 1.58
N ASN A 185 9.81 -16.97 2.23
CA ASN A 185 9.52 -15.71 1.57
C ASN A 185 10.82 -15.12 1.00
N PRO A 186 11.04 -15.15 -0.33
CA PRO A 186 12.30 -14.68 -0.93
C PRO A 186 12.48 -13.14 -0.84
N VAL A 187 11.44 -12.41 -0.48
CA VAL A 187 11.48 -10.95 -0.31
C VAL A 187 11.34 -10.52 1.16
N ALA A 188 11.49 -11.43 2.12
CA ALA A 188 11.29 -11.16 3.54
C ALA A 188 12.19 -10.04 4.06
N ASP A 189 13.47 -10.10 3.72
CA ASP A 189 14.51 -9.18 4.18
C ASP A 189 14.71 -7.97 3.25
N LEU A 190 14.01 -7.93 2.12
CA LEU A 190 14.10 -6.83 1.17
C LEU A 190 13.19 -5.68 1.59
N LYS A 191 13.76 -4.48 1.65
CA LYS A 191 13.04 -3.24 1.94
C LYS A 191 13.02 -2.35 0.70
N TYR A 192 12.00 -1.51 0.56
CA TYR A 192 11.96 -0.50 -0.50
C TYR A 192 13.23 0.38 -0.52
N THR A 193 13.75 0.71 0.66
CA THR A 193 14.97 1.52 0.84
C THR A 193 16.25 0.85 0.35
N ASP A 194 16.24 -0.45 0.11
CA ASP A 194 17.38 -1.15 -0.49
C ASP A 194 17.55 -0.82 -1.98
N PHE A 195 16.48 -0.34 -2.61
CA PHE A 195 16.43 0.03 -4.03
C PHE A 195 16.36 1.53 -4.25
N VAL A 196 15.73 2.27 -3.32
CA VAL A 196 15.50 3.71 -3.43
C VAL A 196 15.85 4.37 -2.11
N GLN A 197 17.00 5.03 -2.07
CA GLN A 197 17.48 5.75 -0.89
C GLN A 197 16.86 7.14 -0.75
N THR A 198 16.34 7.70 -1.84
CA THR A 198 15.73 9.02 -1.86
C THR A 198 14.50 9.08 -0.96
N ARG A 199 14.54 9.98 0.03
CA ARG A 199 13.40 10.21 0.93
C ARG A 199 12.22 10.79 0.16
N ILE A 200 11.08 10.12 0.22
CA ILE A 200 9.83 10.65 -0.34
C ILE A 200 9.32 11.75 0.60
N LYS A 201 9.49 13.01 0.17
CA LYS A 201 8.98 14.16 0.92
C LYS A 201 7.45 14.26 0.79
N PRO A 202 6.73 14.67 1.84
CA PRO A 202 5.32 15.05 1.72
C PRO A 202 5.17 16.19 0.70
N LYS A 203 4.08 16.18 -0.07
CA LYS A 203 3.78 17.32 -0.94
C LYS A 203 3.58 18.58 -0.08
N PRO A 204 4.20 19.71 -0.44
CA PRO A 204 4.01 20.96 0.29
C PRO A 204 2.52 21.36 0.28
N ALA A 205 2.07 22.06 1.31
CA ALA A 205 0.77 22.69 1.31
C ALA A 205 0.79 23.84 0.27
N ARG A 206 -0.25 23.87 -0.56
CA ARG A 206 -0.43 24.91 -1.58
C ARG A 206 -1.29 26.07 -1.09
N LEU A 207 -2.11 25.83 -0.08
CA LEU A 207 -2.89 26.83 0.64
C LEU A 207 -2.23 27.04 2.01
N ARG A 208 -2.05 28.30 2.41
CA ARG A 208 -1.38 28.71 3.66
C ARG A 208 -2.34 29.53 4.52
N GLY A 209 -1.93 29.80 5.76
CA GLY A 209 -2.70 30.65 6.68
C GLY A 209 -2.98 32.04 6.14
N ASP A 210 -1.99 32.62 5.46
CA ASP A 210 -2.12 33.97 4.85
C ASP A 210 -3.16 34.05 3.73
N ASP A 211 -3.52 32.91 3.12
CA ASP A 211 -4.55 32.85 2.07
C ASP A 211 -5.98 32.77 2.64
N LEU A 212 -6.12 32.48 3.96
CA LEU A 212 -7.40 32.27 4.61
C LEU A 212 -8.32 33.50 4.62
N PRO A 213 -7.85 34.72 4.92
CA PRO A 213 -8.71 35.91 4.93
C PRO A 213 -9.38 36.13 3.58
N ALA A 214 -8.63 36.04 2.49
CA ALA A 214 -9.18 36.18 1.14
C ALA A 214 -10.21 35.08 0.81
N LEU A 215 -9.88 33.81 1.14
CA LEU A 215 -10.78 32.69 0.92
C LEU A 215 -12.08 32.83 1.72
N LEU A 216 -12.02 33.24 2.99
CA LEU A 216 -13.18 33.43 3.85
C LEU A 216 -14.03 34.63 3.43
N HIS A 217 -13.42 35.69 2.93
CA HIS A 217 -14.12 36.85 2.40
C HIS A 217 -14.96 36.48 1.16
N ASP A 218 -14.41 35.67 0.27
CA ASP A 218 -15.06 35.32 -0.99
C ASP A 218 -16.14 34.24 -0.85
N LEU A 219 -16.06 33.37 0.15
CA LEU A 219 -16.96 32.21 0.29
C LEU A 219 -18.45 32.59 0.46
N PRO A 220 -18.82 33.59 1.29
CA PRO A 220 -20.23 33.98 1.48
C PRO A 220 -20.90 34.48 0.20
N GLU A 221 -20.18 35.20 -0.64
CA GLU A 221 -20.72 35.69 -1.93
C GLU A 221 -20.84 34.56 -2.96
N ARG A 222 -19.85 33.61 -2.92
CA ARG A 222 -19.87 32.43 -3.80
C ARG A 222 -21.00 31.45 -3.48
N ILE A 223 -21.56 31.43 -2.26
CA ILE A 223 -22.69 30.55 -1.90
C ILE A 223 -23.90 30.78 -2.82
N GLU A 224 -24.12 32.00 -3.31
CA GLU A 224 -25.21 32.28 -4.23
C GLU A 224 -24.97 31.77 -5.65
N ARG A 225 -23.73 31.79 -6.11
CA ARG A 225 -23.36 31.41 -7.48
C ARG A 225 -22.97 29.93 -7.62
N ALA A 226 -22.35 29.38 -6.59
CA ALA A 226 -21.85 28.03 -6.52
C ALA A 226 -22.05 27.42 -5.12
N PRO A 227 -23.32 27.20 -4.71
CA PRO A 227 -23.66 26.89 -3.32
C PRO A 227 -23.05 25.60 -2.83
N LEU A 228 -23.00 24.56 -3.66
CA LEU A 228 -22.48 23.25 -3.28
C LEU A 228 -20.97 23.28 -3.01
N GLU A 229 -20.20 23.88 -3.90
CA GLU A 229 -18.73 23.99 -3.80
C GLU A 229 -18.34 24.85 -2.61
N SER A 230 -19.02 25.97 -2.43
CA SER A 230 -18.74 26.92 -1.34
C SER A 230 -19.03 26.31 0.02
N MET A 231 -20.19 25.64 0.17
CA MET A 231 -20.54 24.96 1.42
C MET A 231 -19.63 23.78 1.72
N LEU A 232 -19.24 23.01 0.70
CA LEU A 232 -18.29 21.89 0.86
C LEU A 232 -16.92 22.42 1.34
N THR A 233 -16.45 23.52 0.78
CA THR A 233 -15.22 24.20 1.18
C THR A 233 -15.30 24.71 2.61
N LEU A 234 -16.36 25.41 2.95
CA LEU A 234 -16.60 25.97 4.29
C LEU A 234 -16.57 24.86 5.36
N MET A 235 -17.38 23.81 5.17
CA MET A 235 -17.46 22.69 6.11
C MET A 235 -16.11 21.99 6.32
N MET A 236 -15.33 21.85 5.25
CA MET A 236 -13.99 21.27 5.35
C MET A 236 -13.02 22.19 6.07
N LEU A 237 -13.10 23.49 5.83
CA LEU A 237 -12.22 24.49 6.44
C LEU A 237 -12.51 24.64 7.93
N CYS A 238 -13.78 24.86 8.30
CA CYS A 238 -14.18 25.05 9.69
C CYS A 238 -13.89 23.85 10.59
N HIS A 239 -13.92 22.63 10.05
CA HIS A 239 -13.83 21.41 10.86
C HIS A 239 -12.59 20.55 10.56
N GLY A 240 -11.78 20.91 9.58
CA GLY A 240 -10.60 20.10 9.18
C GLY A 240 -10.96 18.68 8.78
N THR A 241 -12.19 18.41 8.35
CA THR A 241 -12.66 17.07 7.97
C THR A 241 -12.08 16.61 6.63
N ARG A 242 -12.15 15.31 6.37
CA ARG A 242 -11.74 14.78 5.05
C ARG A 242 -12.87 14.95 4.05
N LEU A 243 -12.53 15.15 2.78
CA LEU A 243 -13.52 15.22 1.69
C LEU A 243 -14.50 14.03 1.70
N GLY A 244 -14.01 12.82 2.02
CA GLY A 244 -14.87 11.64 2.14
C GLY A 244 -15.91 11.73 3.25
N GLU A 245 -15.53 12.31 4.37
CA GLU A 245 -16.39 12.54 5.54
C GLU A 245 -17.41 13.64 5.23
N THR A 246 -16.95 14.78 4.74
CA THR A 246 -17.81 15.95 4.48
C THR A 246 -18.86 15.68 3.41
N ARG A 247 -18.47 15.11 2.26
CA ARG A 247 -19.39 14.85 1.15
C ARG A 247 -20.53 13.88 1.49
N GLN A 248 -20.38 13.07 2.54
CA GLN A 248 -21.41 12.14 3.03
C GLN A 248 -22.35 12.78 4.05
N ALA A 249 -22.14 14.05 4.39
CA ALA A 249 -22.98 14.74 5.37
C ALA A 249 -24.46 14.69 5.00
N ARG A 250 -25.30 14.39 5.99
CA ARG A 250 -26.75 14.27 5.86
C ARG A 250 -27.44 15.30 6.73
N TRP A 251 -28.55 15.84 6.26
CA TRP A 251 -29.35 16.81 6.99
C TRP A 251 -29.77 16.33 8.38
N LYS A 252 -30.13 15.05 8.52
CA LYS A 252 -30.51 14.44 9.81
C LYS A 252 -29.37 14.40 10.85
N ASN A 253 -28.15 14.56 10.41
CA ASN A 253 -26.96 14.53 11.27
C ASN A 253 -26.49 15.94 11.67
N LEU A 254 -27.20 16.98 11.24
CA LEU A 254 -26.97 18.36 11.62
C LEU A 254 -28.07 18.80 12.60
N ASN A 255 -27.68 19.21 13.78
CA ASN A 255 -28.57 19.87 14.75
C ASN A 255 -28.15 21.33 14.86
N LEU A 256 -28.91 22.22 14.18
CA LEU A 256 -28.58 23.64 14.16
C LEU A 256 -28.99 24.34 15.48
N THR A 257 -29.94 23.77 16.24
CA THR A 257 -30.33 24.28 17.55
C THR A 257 -29.25 24.04 18.61
N THR A 258 -28.72 22.82 18.66
CA THR A 258 -27.60 22.46 19.56
C THR A 258 -26.25 22.79 18.95
N ARG A 259 -26.21 23.28 17.71
CA ARG A 259 -25.00 23.62 16.95
C ARG A 259 -24.00 22.47 16.87
N GLN A 260 -24.47 21.31 16.42
CA GLN A 260 -23.67 20.10 16.32
C GLN A 260 -23.80 19.43 14.97
N TRP A 261 -22.70 18.91 14.47
CA TRP A 261 -22.63 18.03 13.31
C TRP A 261 -22.10 16.67 13.72
N PHE A 262 -22.94 15.64 13.64
CA PHE A 262 -22.58 14.26 13.90
C PHE A 262 -22.08 13.58 12.62
N ILE A 263 -20.91 12.93 12.68
CA ILE A 263 -20.32 12.12 11.60
C ILE A 263 -20.29 10.67 12.08
N PRO A 264 -21.12 9.79 11.49
CA PRO A 264 -21.18 8.40 11.92
C PRO A 264 -19.89 7.62 11.54
N ALA A 265 -19.60 6.56 12.29
CA ALA A 265 -18.38 5.76 12.12
C ALA A 265 -18.20 5.16 10.71
N GLU A 266 -19.30 4.79 10.05
CA GLU A 266 -19.28 4.27 8.67
C GLU A 266 -18.74 5.27 7.65
N ASP A 267 -18.94 6.57 7.87
CA ASP A 267 -18.51 7.63 6.97
C ASP A 267 -17.07 8.09 7.24
N THR A 268 -16.46 7.66 8.36
CA THR A 268 -15.09 8.03 8.74
C THR A 268 -14.07 7.00 8.25
N LYS A 269 -12.83 7.46 8.01
CA LYS A 269 -11.72 6.57 7.64
C LYS A 269 -11.27 5.70 8.81
N THR A 270 -11.38 6.21 10.03
CA THR A 270 -10.92 5.54 11.26
C THR A 270 -11.97 4.64 11.89
N LYS A 271 -13.18 4.62 11.32
CA LYS A 271 -14.33 3.89 11.89
C LYS A 271 -14.70 4.32 13.32
N ALA A 272 -14.40 5.57 13.65
CA ALA A 272 -14.81 6.22 14.89
C ALA A 272 -15.76 7.37 14.55
N GLU A 273 -16.86 7.48 15.28
CA GLU A 273 -17.80 8.60 15.14
C GLU A 273 -17.22 9.88 15.72
N HIS A 274 -17.72 11.01 15.26
CA HIS A 274 -17.32 12.33 15.72
C HIS A 274 -18.52 13.23 15.82
N THR A 275 -18.60 14.06 16.87
CA THR A 275 -19.51 15.19 16.96
C THR A 275 -18.67 16.47 16.94
N LEU A 276 -18.94 17.31 15.97
CA LEU A 276 -18.24 18.57 15.72
C LEU A 276 -19.12 19.75 16.06
N PRO A 277 -18.60 20.77 16.77
CA PRO A 277 -19.38 21.99 17.05
C PRO A 277 -19.55 22.81 15.78
N LEU A 278 -20.68 23.50 15.66
CA LEU A 278 -20.95 24.49 14.63
C LEU A 278 -20.93 25.88 15.27
N THR A 279 -20.29 26.84 14.63
CA THR A 279 -20.41 28.25 15.03
C THR A 279 -21.78 28.81 14.59
N GLU A 280 -22.20 29.89 15.19
CA GLU A 280 -23.43 30.57 14.81
C GLU A 280 -23.42 31.01 13.34
N GLN A 281 -22.28 31.53 12.90
CA GLN A 281 -22.04 31.92 11.50
C GLN A 281 -22.14 30.71 10.55
N ALA A 282 -21.55 29.55 10.95
CA ALA A 282 -21.70 28.35 10.14
C ALA A 282 -23.13 27.85 10.05
N CYS A 283 -23.91 27.93 11.15
CA CYS A 283 -25.34 27.61 11.13
C CYS A 283 -26.13 28.51 10.18
N ALA A 284 -25.92 29.81 10.22
CA ALA A 284 -26.57 30.75 9.33
C ALA A 284 -26.26 30.46 7.84
N LEU A 285 -25.01 30.15 7.52
CA LEU A 285 -24.62 29.76 6.15
C LEU A 285 -25.21 28.42 5.72
N ILE A 286 -25.30 27.45 6.62
CA ILE A 286 -25.95 26.15 6.36
C ILE A 286 -27.45 26.33 6.10
N GLU A 287 -28.13 27.21 6.81
CA GLU A 287 -29.55 27.54 6.56
C GLU A 287 -29.76 28.21 5.20
N ARG A 288 -28.93 29.18 4.84
CA ARG A 288 -28.95 29.80 3.50
C ARG A 288 -28.73 28.74 2.42
N TYR A 289 -27.74 27.85 2.60
CA TYR A 289 -27.49 26.77 1.68
C TYR A 289 -28.68 25.81 1.55
N ARG A 290 -29.32 25.48 2.66
CA ARG A 290 -30.53 24.64 2.67
C ARG A 290 -31.68 25.31 1.87
N ALA A 291 -31.91 26.61 2.06
CA ALA A 291 -32.88 27.35 1.30
C ALA A 291 -32.59 27.36 -0.21
N ALA A 292 -31.30 27.56 -0.59
CA ALA A 292 -30.87 27.49 -1.98
C ALA A 292 -31.08 26.09 -2.60
N GLN A 293 -30.79 25.02 -1.87
CA GLN A 293 -31.09 23.65 -2.33
C GLN A 293 -32.60 23.43 -2.51
N GLN A 294 -33.41 23.91 -1.57
CA GLN A 294 -34.86 23.77 -1.63
C GLN A 294 -35.46 24.54 -2.80
N ALA A 295 -34.89 25.69 -3.16
CA ALA A 295 -35.29 26.47 -4.33
C ALA A 295 -35.04 25.72 -5.65
N THR A 296 -34.01 24.84 -5.71
CA THR A 296 -33.81 23.95 -6.88
C THR A 296 -34.70 22.70 -6.89
N GLY A 297 -35.65 22.58 -5.94
CA GLY A 297 -36.53 21.41 -5.81
C GLY A 297 -35.92 20.23 -5.05
N TYR A 298 -34.68 20.30 -4.57
CA TYR A 298 -34.10 19.21 -3.83
C TYR A 298 -34.65 19.09 -2.40
N ARG A 299 -35.11 17.89 -2.03
CA ARG A 299 -35.63 17.54 -0.69
C ARG A 299 -35.00 16.28 -0.12
N GLY A 300 -33.88 15.83 -0.72
CA GLY A 300 -33.22 14.59 -0.34
C GLY A 300 -32.40 14.70 0.96
N PRO A 301 -31.83 13.57 1.42
CA PRO A 301 -31.20 13.48 2.74
C PRO A 301 -29.79 14.04 2.81
N PHE A 302 -29.11 14.31 1.69
CA PHE A 302 -27.70 14.70 1.66
C PHE A 302 -27.52 16.22 1.58
N LEU A 303 -26.53 16.75 2.33
CA LEU A 303 -26.07 18.11 2.14
C LEU A 303 -25.48 18.31 0.74
N PHE A 304 -24.74 17.33 0.26
CA PHE A 304 -24.03 17.38 -1.00
C PHE A 304 -24.56 16.30 -1.94
N PRO A 305 -25.69 16.54 -2.60
CA PRO A 305 -26.33 15.55 -3.45
C PRO A 305 -25.57 15.33 -4.75
N GLY A 306 -25.51 14.07 -5.17
CA GLY A 306 -25.07 13.66 -6.49
C GLY A 306 -26.27 13.46 -7.43
N ARG A 307 -26.02 13.40 -8.73
CA ARG A 307 -27.05 13.23 -9.76
C ARG A 307 -27.91 11.95 -9.61
N ALA A 308 -27.37 10.91 -8.99
CA ALA A 308 -28.05 9.63 -8.80
C ALA A 308 -28.82 9.53 -7.45
N GLY A 309 -29.12 10.65 -6.79
CA GLY A 309 -29.89 10.67 -5.54
C GLY A 309 -29.09 10.34 -4.27
N GLY A 310 -27.86 9.87 -4.39
CA GLY A 310 -26.93 9.67 -3.28
C GLY A 310 -26.07 10.91 -3.00
N ALA A 311 -25.06 10.76 -2.13
CA ALA A 311 -24.05 11.80 -1.95
C ALA A 311 -23.19 11.97 -3.21
N ILE A 312 -22.71 13.20 -3.43
CA ILE A 312 -21.77 13.49 -4.52
C ILE A 312 -20.58 12.52 -4.51
N SER A 313 -20.17 12.06 -5.69
CA SER A 313 -19.03 11.15 -5.79
C SER A 313 -17.71 11.85 -5.41
N ALA A 314 -16.72 11.08 -4.90
CA ALA A 314 -15.41 11.63 -4.57
C ALA A 314 -14.70 12.23 -5.80
N SER A 315 -14.90 11.66 -6.99
CA SER A 315 -14.36 12.18 -8.25
C SER A 315 -15.02 13.50 -8.63
N THR A 316 -16.35 13.58 -8.58
CA THR A 316 -17.10 14.83 -8.87
C THR A 316 -16.68 15.92 -7.90
N ALA A 317 -16.66 15.65 -6.59
CA ALA A 317 -16.22 16.62 -5.59
C ALA A 317 -14.78 17.12 -5.84
N SER A 318 -13.85 16.21 -6.21
CA SER A 318 -12.48 16.59 -6.57
C SER A 318 -12.44 17.46 -7.84
N THR A 319 -13.29 17.21 -8.82
CA THR A 319 -13.40 18.03 -10.04
C THR A 319 -13.95 19.42 -9.73
N LEU A 320 -14.94 19.54 -8.83
CA LEU A 320 -15.45 20.82 -8.37
C LEU A 320 -14.35 21.67 -7.71
N PHE A 321 -13.58 21.07 -6.79
CA PHE A 321 -12.43 21.76 -6.21
C PHE A 321 -11.43 22.21 -7.27
N LYS A 322 -11.08 21.35 -8.22
CA LYS A 322 -10.16 21.69 -9.31
C LYS A 322 -10.69 22.84 -10.17
N GLY A 323 -11.97 22.87 -10.45
CA GLY A 323 -12.63 23.96 -11.18
C GLY A 323 -12.59 25.28 -10.39
N MET A 324 -13.00 25.23 -9.12
CA MET A 324 -13.04 26.40 -8.24
C MET A 324 -11.66 27.03 -8.00
N THR A 325 -10.63 26.20 -7.86
CA THR A 325 -9.26 26.62 -7.50
C THR A 325 -8.35 26.78 -8.70
N LYS A 326 -8.83 26.52 -9.92
CA LYS A 326 -8.00 26.43 -11.14
C LYS A 326 -6.79 25.45 -10.96
N GLY A 327 -6.88 24.54 -10.00
CA GLY A 327 -5.83 23.58 -9.67
C GLY A 327 -4.72 24.12 -8.77
N GLU A 328 -4.84 25.31 -8.23
CA GLU A 328 -3.86 25.92 -7.33
C GLU A 328 -3.73 25.15 -6.01
N TRP A 329 -4.86 24.75 -5.42
CA TRP A 329 -4.90 23.94 -4.21
C TRP A 329 -5.99 22.86 -4.27
N SER A 330 -6.02 21.96 -3.31
CA SER A 330 -6.93 20.82 -3.27
C SER A 330 -7.68 20.74 -1.95
N SER A 331 -8.73 19.92 -1.91
CA SER A 331 -9.48 19.63 -0.66
C SER A 331 -8.59 19.14 0.48
N HIS A 332 -7.43 18.51 0.18
CA HIS A 332 -6.48 18.10 1.20
C HIS A 332 -5.69 19.27 1.79
N ASP A 333 -5.46 20.31 1.00
CA ASP A 333 -4.78 21.53 1.45
C ASP A 333 -5.67 22.32 2.43
N LEU A 334 -7.01 22.40 2.21
CA LEU A 334 -7.96 22.94 3.19
C LEU A 334 -7.82 22.29 4.57
N ARG A 335 -7.76 20.96 4.60
CA ARG A 335 -7.60 20.23 5.86
C ARG A 335 -6.25 20.51 6.52
N LYS A 336 -5.18 20.65 5.75
CA LYS A 336 -3.86 21.00 6.31
C LYS A 336 -3.91 22.37 6.97
N VAL A 337 -4.43 23.38 6.26
CA VAL A 337 -4.56 24.75 6.78
C VAL A 337 -5.43 24.80 8.02
N ALA A 338 -6.63 24.19 7.99
CA ALA A 338 -7.52 24.15 9.15
C ALA A 338 -6.82 23.56 10.39
N ARG A 339 -6.11 22.46 10.22
CA ARG A 339 -5.39 21.81 11.34
C ARG A 339 -4.20 22.62 11.85
N THR A 340 -3.52 23.36 10.98
CA THR A 340 -2.44 24.25 11.38
C THR A 340 -3.01 25.45 12.15
N ALA A 341 -4.04 26.12 11.61
CA ALA A 341 -4.68 27.23 12.27
C ALA A 341 -5.25 26.88 13.65
N TRP A 342 -5.77 25.64 13.83
CA TRP A 342 -6.25 25.21 15.14
C TRP A 342 -5.15 24.81 16.13
N ALA A 343 -3.98 24.47 15.63
CA ALA A 343 -2.84 24.16 16.52
C ALA A 343 -2.20 25.45 17.08
N ASP A 344 -2.48 26.59 16.46
CA ASP A 344 -1.98 27.91 16.83
C ASP A 344 -2.95 28.67 17.76
N LEU A 345 -4.16 28.11 18.04
CA LEU A 345 -5.15 28.57 19.00
C LEU A 345 -5.01 27.89 20.36
#